data_fb986636ff10dcf9ae3fc0a271f35805
#
_entry.id   fb986636ff10dcf9ae3fc0a271f35805
#
_cell.length_a   1.000
_cell.length_b   1.000
_cell.length_c   1.000
_cell.angle_alpha   90.00
_cell.angle_beta   90.00
_cell.angle_gamma   90.00
#
_symmetry.space_group_name_H-M   'P 1'
#
loop_
_entity.id
_entity.type
_entity.pdbx_description
1 polymer ?
#
loop_
_entity_poly.entity_id
_entity_poly.type
_entity_poly.pdbx_seq_one_letter_code
_entity_poly.pdbx_strand_id
1 'polypeptide(L)'
;MIRVLTLNLQHALPGPGALSDPATAPLARADITDPAAARQVLGALALQLREISPDVIALQEVDLGQARSGRLNQAAELASALGWDSYRFAATYAGAVVGLRRRPRRSALD
;
A
#
# COMPACT_ATOMS: atom_id res chain seq x y z
N MET A 1 -18.03 18.25 6.20
CA MET A 1 -16.60 18.30 6.58
C MET A 1 -15.86 17.26 5.77
N ILE A 2 -14.76 17.62 5.16
CA ILE A 2 -13.91 16.69 4.43
C ILE A 2 -12.86 16.13 5.38
N ARG A 3 -12.73 14.80 5.43
CA ARG A 3 -11.70 14.10 6.18
C ARG A 3 -10.56 13.71 5.25
N VAL A 4 -9.40 14.22 5.51
CA VAL A 4 -8.17 13.89 4.76
C VAL A 4 -7.26 13.08 5.66
N LEU A 5 -6.84 11.92 5.18
CA LEU A 5 -5.88 11.04 5.85
C LEU A 5 -4.59 11.02 5.05
N THR A 6 -3.47 11.14 5.73
CA THR A 6 -2.16 10.87 5.15
C THR A 6 -1.53 9.68 5.86
N LEU A 7 -0.94 8.77 5.10
CA LEU A 7 -0.43 7.52 5.61
C LEU A 7 0.83 7.10 4.86
N ASN A 8 1.92 6.87 5.60
CA ASN A 8 3.08 6.19 5.04
C ASN A 8 2.80 4.68 5.04
N LEU A 9 2.65 4.10 3.84
CA LEU A 9 2.26 2.71 3.70
C LEU A 9 3.41 1.73 3.96
N GLN A 10 4.67 2.19 3.87
CA GLN A 10 5.87 1.36 4.02
C GLN A 10 5.81 0.06 3.18
N HIS A 11 5.35 0.18 1.93
CA HIS A 11 5.19 -0.93 0.99
C HIS A 11 4.25 -2.04 1.50
N ALA A 12 3.33 -1.67 2.39
CA ALA A 12 2.42 -2.58 3.09
C ALA A 12 3.13 -3.59 4.01
N LEU A 13 4.34 -3.26 4.49
CA LEU A 13 5.00 -4.05 5.53
C LEU A 13 4.22 -3.92 6.83
N PRO A 14 3.87 -5.03 7.49
CA PRO A 14 3.25 -4.98 8.80
C PRO A 14 4.16 -4.30 9.81
N GLY A 15 3.63 -3.32 10.52
CA GLY A 15 4.37 -2.60 11.54
C GLY A 15 4.56 -3.41 12.83
N PRO A 16 5.44 -2.94 13.74
CA PRO A 16 5.69 -3.62 15.03
C PRO A 16 4.43 -3.82 15.87
N GLY A 17 3.48 -2.91 15.79
CA GLY A 17 2.20 -3.00 16.50
C GLY A 17 1.37 -4.21 16.12
N ALA A 18 1.52 -4.71 14.91
CA ALA A 18 0.80 -5.89 14.44
C ALA A 18 1.16 -7.17 15.22
N LEU A 19 2.35 -7.22 15.81
CA LEU A 19 2.78 -8.36 16.64
C LEU A 19 2.05 -8.42 17.97
N SER A 20 1.58 -7.30 18.48
CA SER A 20 0.94 -7.18 19.79
C SER A 20 -0.56 -7.52 19.74
N ASP A 21 -1.17 -7.43 18.57
CA ASP A 21 -2.60 -7.71 18.38
C ASP A 21 -2.79 -9.13 17.86
N PRO A 22 -3.49 -10.02 18.62
CA PRO A 22 -3.74 -11.38 18.18
C PRO A 22 -4.45 -11.49 16.81
N ALA A 23 -5.28 -10.50 16.46
CA ALA A 23 -6.00 -10.51 15.19
C ALA A 23 -5.07 -10.21 14.00
N THR A 24 -4.04 -9.39 14.19
CA THR A 24 -3.12 -8.96 13.14
C THR A 24 -1.74 -9.63 13.21
N ALA A 25 -1.42 -10.31 14.30
CA ALA A 25 -0.13 -10.99 14.48
C ALA A 25 0.23 -11.95 13.34
N PRO A 26 -0.70 -12.73 12.76
CA PRO A 26 -0.40 -13.57 11.59
C PRO A 26 0.06 -12.75 10.38
N LEU A 27 -0.51 -11.54 10.20
CA LEU A 27 -0.16 -10.66 9.08
C LEU A 27 1.24 -10.05 9.25
N ALA A 28 1.70 -9.86 10.48
CA ALA A 28 3.05 -9.35 10.76
C ALA A 28 4.16 -10.27 10.25
N ARG A 29 3.85 -11.55 10.02
CA ARG A 29 4.76 -12.57 9.51
C ARG A 29 4.49 -12.92 8.05
N ALA A 30 3.56 -12.22 7.41
CA ALA A 30 3.19 -12.49 6.03
C ALA A 30 4.37 -12.21 5.10
N ASP A 31 4.61 -13.09 4.17
CA ASP A 31 5.54 -12.86 3.07
C ASP A 31 4.81 -12.08 1.97
N ILE A 32 4.98 -10.77 1.97
CA ILE A 32 4.31 -9.90 0.99
C ILE A 32 4.89 -9.97 -0.41
N THR A 33 5.94 -10.76 -0.64
CA THR A 33 6.37 -11.09 -2.00
C THR A 33 5.37 -12.04 -2.67
N ASP A 34 4.59 -12.78 -1.88
CA ASP A 34 3.45 -13.54 -2.37
C ASP A 34 2.24 -12.61 -2.58
N PRO A 35 1.69 -12.53 -3.80
CA PRO A 35 0.55 -11.65 -4.09
C PRO A 35 -0.67 -11.88 -3.20
N ALA A 36 -0.98 -13.13 -2.88
CA ALA A 36 -2.13 -13.45 -2.02
C ALA A 36 -1.94 -12.91 -0.60
N ALA A 37 -0.75 -13.10 -0.02
CA ALA A 37 -0.41 -12.56 1.30
C ALA A 37 -0.41 -11.03 1.30
N ALA A 38 0.15 -10.41 0.27
CA ALA A 38 0.15 -8.96 0.11
C ALA A 38 -1.27 -8.38 0.05
N ARG A 39 -2.19 -9.04 -0.67
CA ARG A 39 -3.60 -8.63 -0.72
C ARG A 39 -4.29 -8.76 0.63
N GLN A 40 -3.97 -9.78 1.41
CA GLN A 40 -4.53 -9.92 2.77
C GLN A 40 -4.10 -8.78 3.67
N VAL A 41 -2.84 -8.36 3.61
CA VAL A 41 -2.34 -7.21 4.37
C VAL A 41 -3.08 -5.93 3.98
N LEU A 42 -3.21 -5.67 2.69
CA LEU A 42 -3.94 -4.48 2.19
C LEU A 42 -5.43 -4.53 2.55
N GLY A 43 -6.05 -5.71 2.51
CA GLY A 43 -7.44 -5.90 2.92
C GLY A 43 -7.66 -5.60 4.40
N ALA A 44 -6.75 -6.03 5.27
CA ALA A 44 -6.80 -5.71 6.70
C ALA A 44 -6.65 -4.21 6.96
N LEU A 45 -5.74 -3.55 6.24
CA LEU A 45 -5.58 -2.10 6.30
C LEU A 45 -6.86 -1.38 5.85
N ALA A 46 -7.48 -1.83 4.77
CA ALA A 46 -8.73 -1.25 4.28
C ALA A 46 -9.85 -1.28 5.31
N LEU A 47 -9.95 -2.34 6.10
CA LEU A 47 -10.93 -2.42 7.18
C LEU A 47 -10.70 -1.34 8.25
N GLN A 48 -9.45 -1.10 8.62
CA GLN A 48 -9.10 -0.03 9.56
C GLN A 48 -9.40 1.35 8.98
N LEU A 49 -9.09 1.57 7.71
CA LEU A 49 -9.35 2.85 7.04
C LEU A 49 -10.84 3.14 6.92
N ARG A 50 -11.66 2.13 6.71
CA ARG A 50 -13.13 2.30 6.68
C ARG A 50 -13.68 2.81 7.99
N GLU A 51 -13.13 2.40 9.12
CA GLU A 51 -13.55 2.89 10.44
C GLU A 51 -13.30 4.38 10.61
N ILE A 52 -12.23 4.89 10.00
CA ILE A 52 -11.91 6.32 10.02
C ILE A 52 -12.84 7.10 9.09
N SER A 53 -13.38 6.45 8.05
CA SER A 53 -14.24 7.06 7.02
C SER A 53 -13.61 8.29 6.36
N PRO A 54 -12.40 8.20 5.79
CA PRO A 54 -11.79 9.32 5.11
C PRO A 54 -12.47 9.59 3.76
N ASP A 55 -12.45 10.86 3.33
CA ASP A 55 -12.90 11.27 2.00
C ASP A 55 -11.73 11.26 1.00
N VAL A 56 -10.52 11.54 1.50
CA VAL A 56 -9.28 11.55 0.71
C VAL A 56 -8.20 10.84 1.50
N ILE A 57 -7.44 9.99 0.83
CA ILE A 57 -6.26 9.34 1.39
C ILE A 57 -5.05 9.67 0.55
N ALA A 58 -4.04 10.26 1.17
CA ALA A 58 -2.73 10.48 0.58
C ALA A 58 -1.76 9.42 1.11
N LEU A 59 -1.24 8.59 0.21
CA LEU A 59 -0.32 7.51 0.55
C LEU A 59 1.11 7.88 0.17
N GLN A 60 2.06 7.56 1.03
CA GLN A 60 3.49 7.60 0.76
C GLN A 60 4.06 6.18 0.81
N GLU A 61 5.19 5.96 0.16
CA GLU A 61 5.87 4.65 0.08
C GLU A 61 4.93 3.55 -0.40
N VAL A 62 4.20 3.83 -1.47
CA VAL A 62 3.28 2.90 -2.12
C VAL A 62 3.93 2.32 -3.38
N ASP A 63 3.87 1.01 -3.55
CA ASP A 63 4.48 0.31 -4.68
C ASP A 63 3.51 0.07 -5.83
N LEU A 64 4.07 0.11 -7.04
CA LEU A 64 3.41 -0.32 -8.25
C LEU A 64 4.28 -1.34 -8.97
N GLY A 65 3.85 -2.61 -8.98
CA GLY A 65 4.51 -3.67 -9.73
C GLY A 65 5.86 -4.11 -9.17
N GLN A 66 6.17 -3.83 -7.90
CA GLN A 66 7.45 -4.19 -7.28
C GLN A 66 7.45 -5.63 -6.77
N ALA A 67 8.54 -6.36 -7.07
CA ALA A 67 8.68 -7.75 -6.65
C ALA A 67 8.65 -7.90 -5.11
N ARG A 68 9.19 -6.92 -4.39
CA ARG A 68 9.24 -6.93 -2.91
C ARG A 68 7.87 -6.93 -2.25
N SER A 69 6.83 -6.52 -2.97
CA SER A 69 5.47 -6.39 -2.46
C SER A 69 4.44 -7.13 -3.33
N GLY A 70 4.83 -8.25 -3.93
CA GLY A 70 3.94 -9.14 -4.65
C GLY A 70 3.55 -8.65 -6.03
N ARG A 71 4.26 -7.69 -6.61
CA ARG A 71 4.01 -7.09 -7.92
C ARG A 71 2.64 -6.42 -8.07
N LEU A 72 2.01 -6.10 -6.97
CA LEU A 72 0.70 -5.45 -6.97
C LEU A 72 0.82 -3.96 -7.30
N ASN A 73 -0.25 -3.41 -7.83
CA ASN A 73 -0.52 -1.97 -7.77
C ASN A 73 -1.23 -1.71 -6.44
N GLN A 74 -0.48 -1.31 -5.42
CA GLN A 74 -1.00 -1.20 -4.06
C GLN A 74 -2.09 -0.14 -3.94
N ALA A 75 -1.98 0.97 -4.67
CA ALA A 75 -3.02 2.00 -4.67
C ALA A 75 -4.33 1.47 -5.26
N ALA A 76 -4.27 0.74 -6.37
CA ALA A 76 -5.45 0.14 -6.99
C ALA A 76 -6.08 -0.94 -6.11
N GLU A 77 -5.27 -1.80 -5.49
CA GLU A 77 -5.75 -2.85 -4.59
C GLU A 77 -6.45 -2.24 -3.36
N LEU A 78 -5.87 -1.19 -2.78
CA LEU A 78 -6.46 -0.51 -1.65
C LEU A 78 -7.76 0.21 -2.03
N ALA A 79 -7.76 0.92 -3.14
CA ALA A 79 -8.97 1.57 -3.67
C ALA A 79 -10.09 0.56 -3.89
N SER A 80 -9.79 -0.58 -4.52
CA SER A 80 -10.75 -1.67 -4.72
C SER A 80 -11.30 -2.21 -3.41
N ALA A 81 -10.43 -2.46 -2.43
CA ALA A 81 -10.83 -2.96 -1.11
C ALA A 81 -11.70 -1.96 -0.34
N LEU A 82 -11.50 -0.66 -0.56
CA LEU A 82 -12.32 0.41 0.01
C LEU A 82 -13.64 0.65 -0.76
N GLY A 83 -13.77 0.09 -1.96
CA GLY A 83 -14.89 0.37 -2.85
C GLY A 83 -14.80 1.73 -3.54
N TRP A 84 -13.60 2.26 -3.71
CA TRP A 84 -13.35 3.55 -4.35
C TRP A 84 -13.05 3.38 -5.83
N ASP A 85 -13.66 4.26 -6.66
CA ASP A 85 -13.52 4.21 -8.12
C ASP A 85 -12.31 4.99 -8.64
N SER A 86 -11.76 5.88 -7.84
CA SER A 86 -10.73 6.82 -8.28
C SER A 86 -9.48 6.75 -7.43
N TYR A 87 -8.33 6.71 -8.11
CA TYR A 87 -7.03 6.93 -7.49
C TYR A 87 -6.09 7.57 -8.52
N ARG A 88 -4.99 8.15 -8.01
CA ARG A 88 -3.88 8.65 -8.83
C ARG A 88 -2.58 8.14 -8.25
N PHE A 89 -1.65 7.81 -9.11
CA PHE A 89 -0.31 7.37 -8.72
C PHE A 89 0.73 8.36 -9.25
N ALA A 90 1.52 8.92 -8.35
CA ALA A 90 2.64 9.80 -8.69
C ALA A 90 3.95 9.10 -8.34
N ALA A 91 4.70 8.70 -9.37
CA ALA A 91 5.92 7.93 -9.18
C ALA A 91 7.15 8.83 -9.01
N THR A 92 7.93 8.60 -7.95
CA THR A 92 9.24 9.23 -7.76
C THR A 92 10.29 8.56 -8.63
N TYR A 93 10.23 7.22 -8.76
CA TYR A 93 11.17 6.41 -9.52
C TYR A 93 10.42 5.44 -10.44
N ALA A 94 11.06 5.11 -11.56
CA ALA A 94 10.65 4.03 -12.45
C ALA A 94 11.63 2.86 -12.36
N GLY A 95 11.12 1.63 -12.48
CA GLY A 95 11.91 0.40 -12.43
C GLY A 95 11.95 -0.22 -11.05
N ALA A 96 12.68 -1.34 -10.92
CA ALA A 96 12.78 -2.08 -9.67
C ALA A 96 13.48 -1.28 -8.57
N VAL A 97 12.94 -1.34 -7.37
CA VAL A 97 13.53 -0.70 -6.19
C VAL A 97 14.77 -1.48 -5.73
N VAL A 98 14.75 -2.80 -5.90
CA VAL A 98 15.90 -3.66 -5.62
C VAL A 98 16.57 -3.98 -6.94
N GLY A 99 17.84 -3.57 -7.10
CA GLY A 99 18.61 -3.77 -8.32
C GLY A 99 19.29 -2.48 -8.80
N LEU A 100 20.04 -2.59 -9.91
CA LEU A 100 20.97 -1.56 -10.37
C LEU A 100 20.32 -0.44 -11.22
N ARG A 101 19.02 -0.50 -11.50
CA ARG A 101 18.37 0.41 -12.45
C ARG A 101 17.18 1.15 -11.87
N ARG A 102 17.44 2.10 -11.00
CA ARG A 102 16.46 3.11 -10.63
C ARG A 102 16.60 4.30 -11.56
N ARG A 103 15.47 4.78 -12.07
CA ARG A 103 15.45 6.01 -12.87
C ARG A 103 14.47 6.99 -12.22
N PRO A 104 14.89 8.24 -11.98
CA PRO A 104 13.95 9.29 -11.61
C PRO A 104 12.92 9.47 -12.73
N ARG A 105 11.68 9.68 -12.37
CA ARG A 105 10.63 10.00 -13.34
C ARG A 105 10.81 11.43 -13.87
N ARG A 106 10.61 11.60 -15.16
CA ARG A 106 10.56 12.95 -15.75
C ARG A 106 9.26 13.66 -15.41
N SER A 107 8.18 12.89 -15.27
CA SER A 107 6.89 13.37 -14.82
C SER A 107 6.43 12.53 -13.64
N ALA A 108 5.91 13.18 -12.60
CA ALA A 108 5.42 12.49 -11.42
C ALA A 108 4.09 11.79 -11.68
N LEU A 109 3.32 12.24 -12.68
CA LEU A 109 1.99 11.71 -12.99
C LEU A 109 2.04 10.95 -14.31
N ASP A 110 2.03 9.64 -14.20
CA ASP A 110 1.99 8.75 -15.36
C ASP A 110 0.83 7.76 -15.27
#